data_43ed39b2fb4a99efb8a6657a9356b12d
#
_entry.id   43ed39b2fb4a99efb8a6657a9356b12d
#
_cell.length_a   1.000
_cell.length_b   1.000
_cell.length_c   1.000
_cell.angle_alpha   90.00
_cell.angle_beta   90.00
_cell.angle_gamma   90.00
#
_symmetry.space_group_name_H-M   'P 1'
#
loop_
_entity.id
_entity.type
_entity.pdbx_description
1 polymer ?
#
loop_
_entity_poly.entity_id
_entity_poly.type
_entity_poly.pdbx_seq_one_letter_code
_entity_poly.pdbx_strand_id
1 'polypeptide(L)'
;MKLPICLSAFFVLTLTGCQKQQADVSSEPDPTTKAQFEQSDNRLSAYLDQLDSSIMSIEERTRILCKDYPKEYKTYYMPALLKLAPKEYTEPGLLKDLDNALNFYKIKANIQC
;
A
#
# COMPACT_ATOMS: atom_id res chain seq x y z
N MET A 1 5.64 -3.64 75.95
CA MET A 1 6.03 -2.99 74.71
C MET A 1 5.81 -3.94 73.56
N LYS A 2 4.81 -3.68 72.82
CA LYS A 2 4.50 -4.54 71.65
C LYS A 2 4.79 -3.77 70.40
N LEU A 3 5.72 -4.26 69.62
CA LEU A 3 6.00 -3.73 68.30
C LEU A 3 4.98 -4.26 67.33
N PRO A 4 4.31 -3.45 66.56
CA PRO A 4 3.50 -3.94 65.45
C PRO A 4 4.43 -4.32 64.29
N ILE A 5 4.32 -5.56 63.93
CA ILE A 5 4.94 -6.10 62.73
C ILE A 5 4.17 -5.54 61.53
N CYS A 6 4.74 -4.58 60.85
CA CYS A 6 4.25 -4.16 59.55
C CYS A 6 4.51 -5.28 58.54
N LEU A 7 3.48 -6.02 58.25
CA LEU A 7 3.49 -6.88 57.07
C LEU A 7 3.38 -6.00 55.82
N SER A 8 4.54 -5.71 55.24
CA SER A 8 4.60 -5.16 53.90
C SER A 8 4.16 -6.23 52.92
N ALA A 9 2.91 -6.17 52.53
CA ALA A 9 2.45 -6.92 51.40
C ALA A 9 3.12 -6.38 50.14
N PHE A 10 4.13 -7.09 49.67
CA PHE A 10 4.72 -6.88 48.38
C PHE A 10 3.69 -7.28 47.32
N PHE A 11 2.99 -6.30 46.81
CA PHE A 11 2.12 -6.48 45.66
C PHE A 11 3.02 -6.56 44.44
N VAL A 12 3.43 -7.76 44.06
CA VAL A 12 4.08 -8.01 42.78
C VAL A 12 3.01 -7.85 41.72
N LEU A 13 2.96 -6.66 41.15
CA LEU A 13 2.28 -6.45 39.88
C LEU A 13 3.06 -7.22 38.81
N THR A 14 2.65 -8.44 38.58
CA THR A 14 3.05 -9.12 37.35
C THR A 14 2.36 -8.41 36.20
N LEU A 15 3.08 -7.49 35.60
CA LEU A 15 2.73 -6.98 34.29
C LEU A 15 2.88 -8.15 33.32
N THR A 16 1.82 -8.92 33.20
CA THR A 16 1.69 -9.83 32.07
C THR A 16 1.56 -8.94 30.85
N GLY A 17 2.70 -8.65 30.24
CA GLY A 17 2.74 -7.93 28.99
C GLY A 17 1.81 -8.60 27.99
N CYS A 18 1.01 -7.81 27.32
CA CYS A 18 0.14 -8.31 26.26
C CYS A 18 0.99 -8.83 25.11
N GLN A 19 1.24 -10.12 25.07
CA GLN A 19 1.99 -10.80 24.02
C GLN A 19 1.05 -11.40 22.96
N LYS A 20 -0.12 -10.90 22.87
CA LYS A 20 -1.22 -11.47 22.09
C LYS A 20 -1.01 -11.48 20.58
N GLN A 21 -0.04 -10.75 20.08
CA GLN A 21 0.13 -10.52 18.66
C GLN A 21 0.53 -11.77 17.89
N GLN A 22 1.12 -12.73 18.54
CA GLN A 22 1.59 -13.96 17.90
C GLN A 22 0.45 -14.81 17.33
N ALA A 23 -0.74 -14.67 17.85
CA ALA A 23 -1.90 -15.43 17.37
C ALA A 23 -2.29 -15.04 15.94
N ASP A 24 -1.93 -13.84 15.50
CA ASP A 24 -2.33 -13.29 14.22
C ASP A 24 -1.21 -13.30 13.18
N VAL A 25 -0.19 -14.11 13.37
CA VAL A 25 0.96 -14.22 12.44
C VAL A 25 0.50 -14.52 11.02
N SER A 26 -0.54 -15.32 10.85
CA SER A 26 -1.09 -15.65 9.53
C SER A 26 -1.74 -14.48 8.82
N SER A 27 -2.07 -13.38 9.52
CA SER A 27 -2.67 -12.18 8.95
C SER A 27 -1.65 -11.14 8.52
N GLU A 28 -0.39 -11.30 8.88
CA GLU A 28 0.66 -10.39 8.44
C GLU A 28 0.96 -10.57 6.96
N PRO A 29 1.04 -9.46 6.21
CA PRO A 29 1.39 -9.53 4.79
C PRO A 29 2.78 -10.14 4.61
N ASP A 30 2.93 -10.94 3.58
CA ASP A 30 4.24 -11.45 3.16
C ASP A 30 5.17 -10.26 2.87
N PRO A 31 6.37 -10.21 3.49
CA PRO A 31 7.32 -9.12 3.29
C PRO A 31 7.69 -8.90 1.81
N THR A 32 7.75 -9.96 1.03
CA THR A 32 8.02 -9.88 -0.41
C THR A 32 6.89 -9.17 -1.16
N THR A 33 5.65 -9.50 -0.84
CA THR A 33 4.47 -8.87 -1.44
C THR A 33 4.39 -7.39 -1.05
N LYS A 34 4.68 -7.07 0.21
CA LYS A 34 4.73 -5.68 0.68
C LYS A 34 5.80 -4.88 -0.06
N ALA A 35 7.01 -5.44 -0.19
CA ALA A 35 8.11 -4.78 -0.92
C ALA A 35 7.75 -4.58 -2.40
N GLN A 36 7.12 -5.55 -3.04
CA GLN A 36 6.65 -5.43 -4.42
C GLN A 36 5.62 -4.31 -4.56
N PHE A 37 4.67 -4.23 -3.63
CA PHE A 37 3.68 -3.16 -3.62
C PHE A 37 4.34 -1.78 -3.49
N GLU A 38 5.22 -1.61 -2.53
CA GLU A 38 5.92 -0.34 -2.28
C GLU A 38 6.75 0.11 -3.49
N GLN A 39 7.47 -0.81 -4.12
CA GLN A 39 8.24 -0.51 -5.32
C GLN A 39 7.35 -0.09 -6.48
N SER A 40 6.26 -0.81 -6.68
CA SER A 40 5.31 -0.50 -7.76
C SER A 40 4.59 0.82 -7.50
N ASP A 41 4.18 1.07 -6.26
CA ASP A 41 3.56 2.33 -5.86
C ASP A 41 4.49 3.52 -6.14
N ASN A 42 5.76 3.38 -5.80
CA ASN A 42 6.77 4.40 -6.09
C ASN A 42 6.95 4.66 -7.59
N ARG A 43 6.93 3.61 -8.42
CA ARG A 43 7.01 3.75 -9.89
C ARG A 43 5.79 4.44 -10.45
N LEU A 44 4.60 4.04 -10.00
CA LEU A 44 3.35 4.68 -10.44
C LEU A 44 3.31 6.14 -10.02
N SER A 45 3.74 6.47 -8.81
CA SER A 45 3.85 7.86 -8.34
C SER A 45 4.81 8.66 -9.20
N ALA A 46 5.95 8.09 -9.58
CA ALA A 46 6.92 8.74 -10.47
C ALA A 46 6.32 9.02 -11.85
N TYR A 47 5.53 8.09 -12.40
CA TYR A 47 4.83 8.33 -13.66
C TYR A 47 3.82 9.48 -13.55
N LEU A 48 3.08 9.56 -12.46
CA LEU A 48 2.13 10.65 -12.23
C LEU A 48 2.85 12.00 -12.12
N ASP A 49 3.96 12.04 -11.42
CA ASP A 49 4.79 13.25 -11.33
C ASP A 49 5.29 13.71 -12.72
N GLN A 50 5.71 12.75 -13.55
CA GLN A 50 6.11 13.03 -14.94
C GLN A 50 4.95 13.55 -15.78
N LEU A 51 3.76 12.94 -15.64
CA LEU A 51 2.56 13.38 -16.35
C LEU A 51 2.11 14.79 -15.96
N ASP A 52 2.37 15.18 -14.72
CA ASP A 52 2.07 16.54 -14.24
C ASP A 52 3.12 17.57 -14.65
N SER A 53 4.25 17.15 -15.20
CA SER A 53 5.30 18.05 -15.70
C SER A 53 4.85 18.76 -16.96
N SER A 54 5.01 20.08 -17.01
CA SER A 54 4.67 20.89 -18.16
C SER A 54 5.65 20.74 -19.34
N ILE A 55 6.84 20.18 -19.09
CA ILE A 55 7.90 20.05 -20.10
C ILE A 55 7.98 18.67 -20.74
N MET A 56 7.15 17.73 -20.32
CA MET A 56 7.16 16.39 -20.88
C MET A 56 6.60 16.41 -22.32
N SER A 57 7.27 15.70 -23.24
CA SER A 57 6.82 15.55 -24.61
C SER A 57 5.54 14.74 -24.74
N ILE A 58 4.82 14.91 -25.84
CA ILE A 58 3.60 14.15 -26.11
C ILE A 58 3.90 12.65 -26.32
N GLU A 59 5.04 12.33 -26.89
CA GLU A 59 5.48 10.95 -27.09
C GLU A 59 5.73 10.25 -25.77
N GLU A 60 6.38 10.92 -24.84
CA GLU A 60 6.62 10.36 -23.49
C GLU A 60 5.33 10.19 -22.71
N ARG A 61 4.42 11.16 -22.78
CA ARG A 61 3.08 11.05 -22.16
C ARG A 61 2.30 9.89 -22.73
N THR A 62 2.32 9.73 -24.04
CA THR A 62 1.63 8.62 -24.73
C THR A 62 2.19 7.28 -24.29
N ARG A 63 3.51 7.14 -24.21
CA ARG A 63 4.15 5.91 -23.75
C ARG A 63 3.76 5.56 -22.33
N ILE A 64 3.76 6.52 -21.42
CA ILE A 64 3.36 6.30 -20.03
C ILE A 64 1.89 5.89 -19.94
N LEU A 65 0.99 6.64 -20.58
CA LEU A 65 -0.45 6.42 -20.48
C LEU A 65 -0.93 5.16 -21.19
N CYS A 66 -0.32 4.84 -22.33
CA CYS A 66 -0.77 3.71 -23.16
C CYS A 66 -0.03 2.41 -22.86
N LYS A 67 1.15 2.48 -22.25
CA LYS A 67 2.01 1.31 -22.05
C LYS A 67 2.53 1.17 -20.64
N ASP A 68 3.38 2.09 -20.19
CA ASP A 68 4.18 1.89 -18.97
C ASP A 68 3.33 1.86 -17.70
N TYR A 69 2.43 2.81 -17.53
CA TYR A 69 1.56 2.89 -16.36
C TYR A 69 0.58 1.69 -16.27
N PRO A 70 -0.19 1.38 -17.32
CA PRO A 70 -1.08 0.22 -17.26
C PRO A 70 -0.36 -1.09 -17.02
N LYS A 71 0.81 -1.26 -17.62
CA LYS A 71 1.62 -2.48 -17.44
C LYS A 71 2.10 -2.63 -16.00
N GLU A 72 2.67 -1.58 -15.42
CA GLU A 72 3.12 -1.59 -14.02
C GLU A 72 1.96 -1.87 -13.07
N TYR A 73 0.85 -1.18 -13.27
CA TYR A 73 -0.34 -1.34 -12.45
C TYR A 73 -0.89 -2.77 -12.47
N LYS A 74 -1.11 -3.32 -13.65
CA LYS A 74 -1.72 -4.65 -13.82
C LYS A 74 -0.77 -5.78 -13.44
N THR A 75 0.51 -5.62 -13.67
CA THR A 75 1.50 -6.70 -13.47
C THR A 75 1.98 -6.77 -12.02
N TYR A 76 2.18 -5.64 -11.36
CA TYR A 76 2.81 -5.59 -10.04
C TYR A 76 1.95 -4.96 -8.95
N TYR A 77 1.38 -3.80 -9.18
CA TYR A 77 0.62 -3.05 -8.18
C TYR A 77 -0.66 -3.77 -7.77
N MET A 78 -1.51 -4.03 -8.73
CA MET A 78 -2.83 -4.65 -8.49
C MET A 78 -2.72 -6.04 -7.84
N PRO A 79 -1.89 -6.97 -8.36
CA PRO A 79 -1.75 -8.27 -7.73
C PRO A 79 -1.23 -8.22 -6.30
N ALA A 80 -0.29 -7.33 -6.02
CA ALA A 80 0.23 -7.14 -4.66
C ALA A 80 -0.85 -6.57 -3.73
N LEU A 81 -1.58 -5.56 -4.16
CA LEU A 81 -2.64 -4.94 -3.36
C LEU A 81 -3.78 -5.92 -3.05
N LEU A 82 -4.16 -6.76 -4.01
CA LEU A 82 -5.17 -7.80 -3.79
C LEU A 82 -4.74 -8.85 -2.77
N LYS A 83 -3.44 -9.14 -2.68
CA LYS A 83 -2.89 -10.02 -1.64
C LYS A 83 -2.82 -9.34 -0.28
N LEU A 84 -2.45 -8.07 -0.24
CA LEU A 84 -2.29 -7.30 1.01
C LEU A 84 -3.63 -6.97 1.66
N ALA A 85 -4.64 -6.64 0.87
CA ALA A 85 -5.93 -6.19 1.35
C ALA A 85 -7.11 -6.82 0.57
N PRO A 86 -7.23 -8.16 0.61
CA PRO A 86 -8.24 -8.86 -0.21
C PRO A 86 -9.68 -8.55 0.17
N LYS A 87 -9.90 -8.04 1.38
CA LYS A 87 -11.25 -7.66 1.83
C LYS A 87 -11.64 -6.24 1.42
N GLU A 88 -10.66 -5.41 1.08
CA GLU A 88 -10.88 -4.00 0.75
C GLU A 88 -10.95 -3.74 -0.75
N TYR A 89 -10.26 -4.56 -1.53
CA TYR A 89 -10.13 -4.36 -2.97
C TYR A 89 -10.58 -5.57 -3.76
N THR A 90 -11.10 -5.29 -4.95
CA THR A 90 -11.45 -6.30 -5.95
C THR A 90 -10.76 -5.97 -7.26
N GLU A 91 -10.50 -6.98 -8.08
CA GLU A 91 -9.88 -6.76 -9.39
C GLU A 91 -10.71 -5.82 -10.27
N PRO A 92 -12.04 -6.00 -10.44
CA PRO A 92 -12.84 -5.07 -11.23
C PRO A 92 -12.80 -3.64 -10.68
N GLY A 93 -12.80 -3.47 -9.36
CA GLY A 93 -12.70 -2.15 -8.73
C GLY A 93 -11.38 -1.46 -9.03
N LEU A 94 -10.26 -2.18 -8.93
CA LEU A 94 -8.94 -1.65 -9.23
C LEU A 94 -8.76 -1.33 -10.72
N LEU A 95 -9.32 -2.14 -11.61
CA LEU A 95 -9.28 -1.86 -13.05
C LEU A 95 -10.09 -0.61 -13.39
N LYS A 96 -11.20 -0.39 -12.71
CA LYS A 96 -11.98 0.84 -12.87
C LYS A 96 -11.20 2.06 -12.37
N ASP A 97 -10.51 1.95 -11.26
CA ASP A 97 -9.66 3.02 -10.73
C ASP A 97 -8.53 3.35 -11.71
N LEU A 98 -7.93 2.33 -12.31
CA LEU A 98 -6.92 2.50 -13.35
C LEU A 98 -7.49 3.26 -14.56
N ASP A 99 -8.63 2.85 -15.06
CA ASP A 99 -9.28 3.51 -16.21
C ASP A 99 -9.60 4.98 -15.89
N ASN A 100 -10.09 5.26 -14.71
CA ASN A 100 -10.38 6.63 -14.28
C ASN A 100 -9.12 7.49 -14.26
N ALA A 101 -8.03 6.98 -13.70
CA ALA A 101 -6.76 7.68 -13.63
C ALA A 101 -6.18 7.95 -15.03
N LEU A 102 -6.16 6.93 -15.90
CA LEU A 102 -5.66 7.06 -17.25
C LEU A 102 -6.50 8.03 -18.08
N ASN A 103 -7.83 7.95 -17.98
CA ASN A 103 -8.73 8.82 -18.73
C ASN A 103 -8.56 10.28 -18.34
N PHE A 104 -8.34 10.57 -17.07
CA PHE A 104 -8.07 11.93 -16.63
C PHE A 104 -6.89 12.56 -17.40
N TYR A 105 -5.78 11.86 -17.48
CA TYR A 105 -4.59 12.36 -18.16
C TYR A 105 -4.71 12.32 -19.69
N LYS A 106 -5.37 11.30 -20.24
CA LYS A 106 -5.60 11.16 -21.68
C LYS A 106 -6.45 12.33 -22.22
N ILE A 107 -7.53 12.65 -21.52
CA ILE A 107 -8.41 13.76 -21.91
C ILE A 107 -7.65 15.07 -21.82
N LYS A 108 -6.93 15.31 -20.73
CA LYS A 108 -6.16 16.52 -20.51
C LYS A 108 -5.10 16.74 -21.62
N ALA A 109 -4.45 15.68 -22.08
CA ALA A 109 -3.40 15.73 -23.08
C ALA A 109 -3.88 15.43 -24.51
N ASN A 110 -5.16 15.14 -24.69
CA ASN A 110 -5.74 14.72 -25.98
C ASN A 110 -5.03 13.50 -26.58
N ILE A 111 -4.79 12.49 -25.73
CA ILE A 111 -4.12 11.24 -26.11
C ILE A 111 -5.15 10.13 -26.25
N GLN A 112 -5.04 9.36 -27.33
CA GLN A 112 -5.76 8.12 -27.58
C GLN A 112 -4.76 6.98 -27.74
N CYS A 113 -5.06 5.86 -27.09
CA CYS A 113 -4.22 4.67 -27.23
C CYS A 113 -4.76 3.77 -28.38
#